data_1eba45cda43ffe398e185b9467959627
#
_entry.id   1eba45cda43ffe398e185b9467959627
#
_cell.length_a   1.000
_cell.length_b   1.000
_cell.length_c   1.000
_cell.angle_alpha   90.00
_cell.angle_beta   90.00
_cell.angle_gamma   90.00
#
_symmetry.space_group_name_H-M   'P 1'
#
loop_
_entity.id
_entity.type
_entity.pdbx_description
1 polymer ?
#
loop_
_entity_poly.entity_id
_entity_poly.type
_entity_poly.pdbx_seq_one_letter_code
_entity_poly.pdbx_strand_id
1 'polypeptide(L)'
;EKYDDAESASDFAVDMVNQVVDGLKGVNFAVHLCRRAGARVRGELQHEGGYGPIINQLNRLRVHHLTMEFTAPGAGDMAVFKKIREDFEIGLGCVSCTPGQIDTPRQIVKRVQPALEYLDPSRVTLNPDCGFAPGSAADVSIDEVYAKLQHEVEAARQLRDQYG
;
A
#
# COMPACT_ATOMS: atom_id res chain seq x y z
N GLU A 1 -2.49 -11.41 21.16
CA GLU A 1 -1.52 -12.52 21.33
C GLU A 1 -0.20 -12.08 20.74
N LYS A 2 0.88 -12.24 21.49
CA LYS A 2 2.22 -12.05 20.97
C LYS A 2 2.69 -13.40 20.42
N TYR A 3 3.02 -13.42 19.17
CA TYR A 3 3.75 -14.54 18.60
C TYR A 3 5.17 -14.50 19.19
N ASP A 4 5.64 -15.63 19.69
CA ASP A 4 6.98 -15.75 20.26
C ASP A 4 8.08 -15.65 19.17
N ASP A 5 7.69 -15.89 17.91
CA ASP A 5 8.53 -15.82 16.72
C ASP A 5 7.77 -15.12 15.57
N ALA A 6 8.27 -13.94 15.18
CA ALA A 6 7.67 -13.12 14.13
C ALA A 6 7.79 -13.75 12.72
N GLU A 7 8.82 -14.54 12.48
CA GLU A 7 9.01 -15.23 11.20
C GLU A 7 7.95 -16.32 11.03
N SER A 8 7.78 -17.19 12.02
CA SER A 8 6.74 -18.23 12.02
C SER A 8 5.34 -17.64 11.91
N ALA A 9 5.08 -16.51 12.56
CA ALA A 9 3.79 -15.82 12.43
C ALA A 9 3.54 -15.31 11.01
N SER A 10 4.57 -14.77 10.37
CA SER A 10 4.48 -14.27 9.00
C SER A 10 4.32 -15.43 8.01
N ASP A 11 5.01 -16.53 8.21
CA ASP A 11 4.88 -17.74 7.41
C ASP A 11 3.47 -18.33 7.51
N PHE A 12 2.94 -18.43 8.73
CA PHE A 12 1.56 -18.86 8.95
C PHE A 12 0.55 -17.95 8.23
N ALA A 13 0.73 -16.63 8.29
CA ALA A 13 -0.15 -15.69 7.61
C ALA A 13 -0.14 -15.90 6.08
N VAL A 14 1.03 -16.11 5.48
CA VAL A 14 1.17 -16.42 4.05
C VAL A 14 0.47 -17.74 3.70
N ASP A 15 0.67 -18.78 4.49
CA ASP A 15 0.06 -20.08 4.25
C ASP A 15 -1.47 -20.01 4.33
N MET A 16 -2.02 -19.23 5.28
CA MET A 16 -3.45 -19.01 5.39
C MET A 16 -4.03 -18.27 4.17
N VAL A 17 -3.37 -17.20 3.71
CA VAL A 17 -3.80 -16.47 2.50
C VAL A 17 -3.75 -17.39 1.29
N ASN A 18 -2.66 -18.15 1.13
CA ASN A 18 -2.49 -19.07 0.01
C ASN A 18 -3.55 -20.18 0.00
N GLN A 19 -3.96 -20.69 1.15
CA GLN A 19 -5.05 -21.67 1.25
C GLN A 19 -6.40 -21.06 0.84
N VAL A 20 -6.67 -19.81 1.18
CA VAL A 20 -7.91 -19.13 0.80
C VAL A 20 -8.06 -18.98 -0.70
N VAL A 21 -6.95 -18.72 -1.42
CA VAL A 21 -6.98 -18.49 -2.87
C VAL A 21 -6.76 -19.76 -3.70
N ASP A 22 -6.36 -20.86 -3.06
CA ASP A 22 -6.01 -22.10 -3.74
C ASP A 22 -7.18 -22.69 -4.52
N GLY A 23 -6.91 -23.15 -5.73
CA GLY A 23 -7.91 -23.75 -6.63
C GLY A 23 -8.92 -22.78 -7.26
N LEU A 24 -8.95 -21.49 -6.85
CA LEU A 24 -9.84 -20.50 -7.44
C LEU A 24 -9.23 -19.95 -8.75
N LYS A 25 -10.08 -19.82 -9.79
CA LYS A 25 -9.67 -19.41 -11.14
C LYS A 25 -10.53 -18.24 -11.62
N GLY A 26 -9.95 -17.41 -12.52
CA GLY A 26 -10.68 -16.30 -13.14
C GLY A 26 -10.93 -15.10 -12.23
N VAL A 27 -10.18 -15.02 -11.12
CA VAL A 27 -10.24 -13.92 -10.15
C VAL A 27 -8.83 -13.37 -9.93
N ASN A 28 -8.70 -12.06 -9.95
CA ASN A 28 -7.49 -11.39 -9.52
C ASN A 28 -7.53 -11.17 -8.01
N PHE A 29 -6.59 -11.79 -7.29
CA PHE A 29 -6.47 -11.65 -5.85
C PHE A 29 -5.52 -10.52 -5.50
N ALA A 30 -5.93 -9.70 -4.54
CA ALA A 30 -5.11 -8.65 -3.97
C ALA A 30 -5.01 -8.80 -2.44
N VAL A 31 -3.87 -8.44 -1.88
CA VAL A 31 -3.67 -8.34 -0.43
C VAL A 31 -3.35 -6.90 -0.06
N HIS A 32 -4.10 -6.35 0.90
CA HIS A 32 -3.79 -5.06 1.49
C HIS A 32 -2.86 -5.23 2.70
N LEU A 33 -1.70 -4.61 2.62
CA LEU A 33 -0.69 -4.61 3.68
C LEU A 33 -0.83 -3.35 4.52
N CYS A 34 -1.79 -3.39 5.44
CA CYS A 34 -2.14 -2.27 6.31
C CYS A 34 -1.05 -2.03 7.37
N ARG A 35 -0.54 -0.81 7.43
CA ARG A 35 0.35 -0.34 8.49
C ARG A 35 -0.38 0.53 9.52
N ARG A 36 -1.68 0.24 9.71
CA ARG A 36 -2.53 0.84 10.73
C ARG A 36 -2.64 2.37 10.60
N ALA A 37 -2.99 2.89 9.41
CA ALA A 37 -3.23 4.32 9.21
C ALA A 37 -4.14 4.93 10.27
N GLY A 38 -5.20 4.23 10.67
CA GLY A 38 -6.08 4.63 11.75
C GLY A 38 -5.40 4.77 13.12
N ALA A 39 -4.40 3.93 13.42
CA ALA A 39 -3.62 4.05 14.65
C ALA A 39 -2.75 5.31 14.65
N ARG A 40 -2.21 5.70 13.48
CA ARG A 40 -1.47 6.96 13.31
C ARG A 40 -2.35 8.16 13.63
N VAL A 41 -3.57 8.18 13.13
CA VAL A 41 -4.53 9.27 13.39
C VAL A 41 -4.85 9.41 14.86
N ARG A 42 -4.90 8.29 15.60
CA ARG A 42 -5.12 8.30 17.06
C ARG A 42 -3.87 8.61 17.87
N GLY A 43 -2.71 8.81 17.26
CA GLY A 43 -1.45 9.04 17.95
C GLY A 43 -0.85 7.79 18.63
N GLU A 44 -1.32 6.60 18.27
CA GLU A 44 -0.73 5.34 18.74
C GLU A 44 0.66 5.14 18.15
N LEU A 45 1.50 4.35 18.83
CA LEU A 45 2.84 4.01 18.34
C LEU A 45 2.77 3.39 16.94
N GLN A 46 3.59 3.93 16.04
CA GLN A 46 3.74 3.41 14.69
C GLN A 46 4.79 2.31 14.66
N HIS A 47 4.52 1.28 13.85
CA HIS A 47 5.53 0.27 13.57
C HIS A 47 6.56 0.86 12.59
N GLU A 48 7.82 0.80 12.97
CA GLU A 48 8.95 1.14 12.12
C GLU A 48 9.47 -0.10 11.39
N GLY A 49 10.36 0.08 10.41
CA GLY A 49 11.08 -1.00 9.75
C GLY A 49 10.63 -1.35 8.32
N GLY A 50 9.63 -0.66 7.80
CA GLY A 50 9.19 -0.85 6.41
C GLY A 50 8.70 -2.27 6.10
N TYR A 51 8.83 -2.67 4.83
CA TYR A 51 8.45 -4.00 4.34
C TYR A 51 9.63 -4.96 4.19
N GLY A 52 10.86 -4.46 4.35
CA GLY A 52 12.08 -5.25 4.18
C GLY A 52 12.11 -6.55 4.99
N PRO A 53 11.76 -6.55 6.29
CA PRO A 53 11.79 -7.75 7.12
C PRO A 53 10.87 -8.89 6.66
N ILE A 54 9.79 -8.59 5.93
CA ILE A 54 8.79 -9.57 5.47
C ILE A 54 8.81 -9.80 3.97
N ILE A 55 9.78 -9.29 3.24
CA ILE A 55 9.80 -9.34 1.77
C ILE A 55 9.82 -10.77 1.24
N ASN A 56 10.52 -11.67 1.91
CA ASN A 56 10.58 -13.09 1.51
C ASN A 56 9.22 -13.75 1.65
N GLN A 57 8.49 -13.44 2.71
CA GLN A 57 7.13 -13.91 2.94
C GLN A 57 6.17 -13.34 1.91
N LEU A 58 6.25 -12.04 1.62
CA LEU A 58 5.41 -11.41 0.60
C LEU A 58 5.60 -12.07 -0.77
N ASN A 59 6.82 -12.40 -1.14
CA ASN A 59 7.11 -13.09 -2.40
C ASN A 59 6.56 -14.53 -2.50
N ARG A 60 6.12 -15.13 -1.40
CA ARG A 60 5.47 -16.45 -1.37
C ARG A 60 3.95 -16.39 -1.53
N LEU A 61 3.34 -15.21 -1.46
CA LEU A 61 1.89 -15.04 -1.64
C LEU A 61 1.48 -15.43 -3.07
N ARG A 62 0.42 -16.22 -3.19
CA ARG A 62 -0.18 -16.63 -4.48
C ARG A 62 -1.28 -15.68 -4.93
N VAL A 63 -0.94 -14.38 -4.90
CA VAL A 63 -1.84 -13.30 -5.31
C VAL A 63 -1.24 -12.52 -6.47
N HIS A 64 -2.01 -11.65 -7.09
CA HIS A 64 -1.60 -10.90 -8.28
C HIS A 64 -1.17 -9.48 -7.92
N HIS A 65 -1.71 -8.93 -6.82
CA HIS A 65 -1.59 -7.53 -6.49
C HIS A 65 -1.32 -7.35 -4.98
N LEU A 66 -0.39 -6.45 -4.65
CA LEU A 66 -0.12 -6.02 -3.27
C LEU A 66 -0.45 -4.53 -3.13
N THR A 67 -1.41 -4.19 -2.28
CA THR A 67 -1.71 -2.80 -1.92
C THR A 67 -0.92 -2.42 -0.67
N MET A 68 -0.02 -1.46 -0.78
CA MET A 68 0.99 -1.13 0.24
C MET A 68 0.93 0.34 0.64
N GLU A 69 1.07 0.67 1.93
CA GLU A 69 1.05 2.04 2.45
C GLU A 69 2.44 2.70 2.36
N PHE A 70 2.52 3.92 1.81
CA PHE A 70 3.78 4.67 1.67
C PHE A 70 3.69 6.16 2.02
N THR A 71 2.60 6.66 2.60
CA THR A 71 2.52 8.07 2.99
C THR A 71 3.21 8.37 4.33
N ALA A 72 3.47 7.34 5.14
CA ALA A 72 4.12 7.50 6.44
C ALA A 72 5.62 7.19 6.37
N PRO A 73 6.47 7.92 7.13
CA PRO A 73 7.92 7.64 7.19
C PRO A 73 8.25 6.20 7.61
N GLY A 74 7.45 5.60 8.48
CA GLY A 74 7.63 4.21 8.93
C GLY A 74 7.33 3.14 7.85
N ALA A 75 6.85 3.53 6.67
CA ALA A 75 6.66 2.60 5.55
C ALA A 75 7.98 2.06 4.97
N GLY A 76 9.08 2.78 5.24
CA GLY A 76 10.40 2.39 4.78
C GLY A 76 10.75 2.92 3.38
N ASP A 77 11.85 2.40 2.84
CA ASP A 77 12.41 2.82 1.57
C ASP A 77 11.74 2.08 0.39
N MET A 78 11.46 2.79 -0.69
CA MET A 78 10.99 2.26 -1.97
C MET A 78 11.98 1.27 -2.62
N ALA A 79 13.25 1.28 -2.23
CA ALA A 79 14.23 0.30 -2.66
C ALA A 79 13.85 -1.16 -2.31
N VAL A 80 12.88 -1.37 -1.43
CA VAL A 80 12.29 -2.69 -1.17
C VAL A 80 11.76 -3.34 -2.45
N PHE A 81 11.31 -2.56 -3.41
CA PHE A 81 10.80 -3.05 -4.69
C PHE A 81 11.85 -3.75 -5.56
N LYS A 82 13.15 -3.54 -5.31
CA LYS A 82 14.22 -4.35 -5.96
C LYS A 82 14.15 -5.83 -5.64
N LYS A 83 13.48 -6.17 -4.54
CA LYS A 83 13.38 -7.55 -4.04
C LYS A 83 11.99 -8.13 -4.19
N ILE A 84 11.04 -7.34 -4.68
CA ILE A 84 9.67 -7.81 -4.91
C ILE A 84 9.61 -8.61 -6.21
N ARG A 85 8.79 -9.64 -6.23
CA ARG A 85 8.56 -10.49 -7.40
C ARG A 85 8.02 -9.66 -8.57
N GLU A 86 8.54 -9.91 -9.77
CA GLU A 86 8.24 -9.09 -10.96
C GLU A 86 6.81 -9.24 -11.50
N ASP A 87 6.12 -10.32 -11.15
CA ASP A 87 4.75 -10.59 -11.58
C ASP A 87 3.67 -9.98 -10.66
N PHE A 88 4.06 -9.29 -9.59
CA PHE A 88 3.11 -8.53 -8.78
C PHE A 88 2.79 -7.18 -9.44
N GLU A 89 1.50 -6.85 -9.47
CA GLU A 89 1.05 -5.47 -9.55
C GLU A 89 1.13 -4.82 -8.17
N ILE A 90 1.55 -3.56 -8.11
CA ILE A 90 1.73 -2.82 -6.87
C ILE A 90 0.73 -1.67 -6.79
N GLY A 91 -0.19 -1.77 -5.87
CA GLY A 91 -1.02 -0.67 -5.42
C GLY A 91 -0.22 0.21 -4.46
N LEU A 92 0.32 1.32 -4.97
CA LEU A 92 1.15 2.21 -4.19
C LEU A 92 0.29 3.19 -3.39
N GLY A 93 0.23 3.02 -2.08
CA GLY A 93 -0.42 3.93 -1.15
C GLY A 93 0.27 5.28 -1.15
N CYS A 94 -0.30 6.23 -1.86
CA CYS A 94 0.30 7.55 -2.09
C CYS A 94 -0.57 8.70 -1.62
N VAL A 95 -1.78 8.42 -1.14
CA VAL A 95 -2.73 9.39 -0.60
C VAL A 95 -2.99 9.09 0.88
N SER A 96 -2.76 10.08 1.74
CA SER A 96 -2.94 9.92 3.18
C SER A 96 -4.43 9.84 3.57
N CYS A 97 -4.76 8.88 4.44
CA CYS A 97 -6.07 8.79 5.08
C CYS A 97 -6.23 9.76 6.26
N THR A 98 -5.21 10.52 6.63
CA THR A 98 -5.27 11.45 7.76
C THR A 98 -6.24 12.60 7.46
N PRO A 99 -7.22 12.89 8.34
CA PRO A 99 -8.12 14.02 8.19
C PRO A 99 -7.37 15.34 8.06
N GLY A 100 -7.84 16.23 7.18
CA GLY A 100 -7.23 17.53 6.91
C GLY A 100 -5.95 17.51 6.08
N GLN A 101 -5.39 16.33 5.78
CA GLN A 101 -4.21 16.21 4.93
C GLN A 101 -4.63 15.93 3.48
N ILE A 102 -4.81 16.98 2.69
CA ILE A 102 -5.14 16.91 1.26
C ILE A 102 -3.88 17.23 0.45
N ASP A 103 -3.20 16.19 -0.01
CA ASP A 103 -2.01 16.36 -0.86
C ASP A 103 -2.40 16.88 -2.25
N THR A 104 -1.62 17.80 -2.80
CA THR A 104 -1.79 18.24 -4.19
C THR A 104 -1.34 17.14 -5.18
N PRO A 105 -1.82 17.15 -6.44
CA PRO A 105 -1.35 16.19 -7.46
C PRO A 105 0.17 16.15 -7.59
N ARG A 106 0.82 17.30 -7.53
CA ARG A 106 2.29 17.39 -7.60
C ARG A 106 2.99 16.71 -6.41
N GLN A 107 2.43 16.81 -5.21
CA GLN A 107 2.97 16.11 -4.02
C GLN A 107 2.82 14.61 -4.16
N ILE A 108 1.68 14.14 -4.69
CA ILE A 108 1.44 12.73 -4.96
C ILE A 108 2.43 12.22 -6.02
N VAL A 109 2.57 12.91 -7.16
CA VAL A 109 3.56 12.57 -8.20
C VAL A 109 4.97 12.45 -7.60
N LYS A 110 5.41 13.44 -6.82
CA LYS A 110 6.73 13.42 -6.18
C LYS A 110 6.90 12.22 -5.24
N ARG A 111 5.84 11.77 -4.59
CA ARG A 111 5.86 10.59 -3.70
C ARG A 111 5.95 9.29 -4.47
N VAL A 112 5.34 9.22 -5.65
CA VAL A 112 5.31 8.02 -6.51
C VAL A 112 6.61 7.84 -7.29
N GLN A 113 7.21 8.91 -7.79
CA GLN A 113 8.39 8.86 -8.66
C GLN A 113 9.53 7.96 -8.19
N PRO A 114 9.91 7.94 -6.89
CA PRO A 114 10.97 7.03 -6.42
C PRO A 114 10.65 5.54 -6.59
N ALA A 115 9.36 5.14 -6.58
CA ALA A 115 8.98 3.76 -6.83
C ALA A 115 9.21 3.36 -8.29
N LEU A 116 9.03 4.30 -9.23
CA LEU A 116 9.24 4.08 -10.67
C LEU A 116 10.70 3.93 -11.06
N GLU A 117 11.65 4.16 -10.16
CA GLU A 117 13.06 3.80 -10.35
C GLU A 117 13.28 2.27 -10.27
N TYR A 118 12.33 1.54 -9.68
CA TYR A 118 12.42 0.11 -9.39
C TYR A 118 11.31 -0.72 -10.02
N LEU A 119 10.19 -0.10 -10.35
CA LEU A 119 9.00 -0.75 -10.89
C LEU A 119 8.70 -0.25 -12.30
N ASP A 120 8.33 -1.17 -13.18
CA ASP A 120 7.73 -0.80 -14.45
C ASP A 120 6.41 -0.05 -14.19
N PRO A 121 6.20 1.14 -14.80
CA PRO A 121 4.98 1.93 -14.61
C PRO A 121 3.68 1.15 -14.87
N SER A 122 3.70 0.18 -15.80
CA SER A 122 2.54 -0.66 -16.11
C SER A 122 2.09 -1.57 -14.96
N ARG A 123 2.97 -1.80 -13.99
CA ARG A 123 2.70 -2.61 -12.79
C ARG A 123 2.22 -1.79 -11.61
N VAL A 124 2.14 -0.46 -11.72
CA VAL A 124 1.82 0.42 -10.59
C VAL A 124 0.42 0.98 -10.74
N THR A 125 -0.39 0.80 -9.70
CA THR A 125 -1.64 1.53 -9.49
C THR A 125 -1.50 2.48 -8.31
N LEU A 126 -2.20 3.60 -8.36
CA LEU A 126 -2.26 4.53 -7.23
C LEU A 126 -3.45 4.18 -6.34
N ASN A 127 -3.29 4.36 -5.05
CA ASN A 127 -4.38 4.21 -4.09
C ASN A 127 -4.10 5.00 -2.80
N PRO A 128 -5.13 5.26 -2.00
CA PRO A 128 -4.92 5.71 -0.63
C PRO A 128 -4.20 4.65 0.22
N ASP A 129 -3.52 5.07 1.27
CA ASP A 129 -2.86 4.15 2.23
C ASP A 129 -3.83 3.08 2.76
N CYS A 130 -5.03 3.51 3.10
CA CYS A 130 -6.15 2.68 3.55
C CYS A 130 -7.46 3.23 3.01
N GLY A 131 -8.56 2.50 3.20
CA GLY A 131 -9.90 3.04 2.94
C GLY A 131 -10.26 4.19 3.89
N PHE A 132 -11.08 5.09 3.42
CA PHE A 132 -11.61 6.21 4.21
C PHE A 132 -12.85 5.80 5.04
N ALA A 133 -12.83 4.63 5.65
CA ALA A 133 -13.99 4.05 6.31
C ALA A 133 -14.53 4.95 7.44
N PRO A 134 -15.81 5.36 7.40
CA PRO A 134 -16.47 6.05 8.50
C PRO A 134 -16.43 5.19 9.77
N GLY A 135 -16.20 5.80 10.93
CA GLY A 135 -16.17 5.09 12.20
C GLY A 135 -14.87 4.35 12.51
N SER A 136 -13.94 4.27 11.55
CA SER A 136 -12.54 4.03 11.87
C SER A 136 -11.90 5.34 12.34
N ALA A 137 -10.67 5.28 12.82
CA ALA A 137 -9.97 6.48 13.30
C ALA A 137 -9.77 7.60 12.27
N ALA A 138 -10.05 7.36 11.01
CA ALA A 138 -10.07 8.36 9.95
C ALA A 138 -11.51 8.77 9.68
N ASP A 139 -12.09 9.61 10.52
CA ASP A 139 -13.39 10.25 10.27
C ASP A 139 -13.19 11.40 9.27
N VAL A 140 -13.09 11.05 8.00
CA VAL A 140 -12.86 11.98 6.88
C VAL A 140 -14.22 12.29 6.23
N SER A 141 -14.52 13.58 6.04
CA SER A 141 -15.76 13.96 5.35
C SER A 141 -15.78 13.50 3.90
N ILE A 142 -16.97 13.30 3.35
CA ILE A 142 -17.13 12.87 1.96
C ILE A 142 -16.52 13.87 0.97
N ASP A 143 -16.61 15.17 1.25
CA ASP A 143 -16.05 16.22 0.41
C ASP A 143 -14.51 16.19 0.41
N GLU A 144 -13.90 15.90 1.57
CA GLU A 144 -12.45 15.73 1.67
C GLU A 144 -12.00 14.47 0.92
N VAL A 145 -12.71 13.35 1.09
CA VAL A 145 -12.43 12.12 0.35
C VAL A 145 -12.48 12.37 -1.16
N TYR A 146 -13.52 13.07 -1.62
CA TYR A 146 -13.66 13.42 -3.02
C TYR A 146 -12.48 14.26 -3.53
N ALA A 147 -12.06 15.29 -2.78
CA ALA A 147 -10.91 16.10 -3.14
C ALA A 147 -9.60 15.28 -3.21
N LYS A 148 -9.37 14.39 -2.22
CA LYS A 148 -8.20 13.49 -2.20
C LYS A 148 -8.17 12.59 -3.44
N LEU A 149 -9.29 11.97 -3.80
CA LEU A 149 -9.38 11.08 -4.97
C LEU A 149 -9.28 11.86 -6.28
N GLN A 150 -9.82 13.08 -6.37
CA GLN A 150 -9.60 13.94 -7.54
C GLN A 150 -8.10 14.23 -7.77
N HIS A 151 -7.37 14.57 -6.70
CA HIS A 151 -5.94 14.83 -6.78
C HIS A 151 -5.14 13.56 -7.13
N GLU A 152 -5.56 12.40 -6.66
CA GLU A 152 -4.97 11.12 -7.04
C GLU A 152 -5.14 10.83 -8.53
N VAL A 153 -6.36 11.00 -9.05
CA VAL A 153 -6.66 10.81 -10.48
C VAL A 153 -5.85 11.76 -11.34
N GLU A 154 -5.73 13.03 -10.93
CA GLU A 154 -4.92 14.00 -11.66
C GLU A 154 -3.42 13.67 -11.61
N ALA A 155 -2.91 13.21 -10.47
CA ALA A 155 -1.54 12.73 -10.36
C ALA A 155 -1.30 11.51 -11.27
N ALA A 156 -2.26 10.58 -11.32
CA ALA A 156 -2.18 9.42 -12.22
C ALA A 156 -2.14 9.81 -13.70
N ARG A 157 -2.87 10.86 -14.11
CA ARG A 157 -2.80 11.40 -15.48
C ARG A 157 -1.42 11.96 -15.77
N GLN A 158 -0.88 12.81 -14.88
CA GLN A 158 0.46 13.38 -15.05
C GLN A 158 1.54 12.32 -15.14
N LEU A 159 1.43 11.24 -14.36
CA LEU A 159 2.38 10.13 -14.42
C LEU A 159 2.26 9.34 -15.73
N ARG A 160 1.04 9.09 -16.22
CA ARG A 160 0.84 8.44 -17.53
C ARG A 160 1.39 9.28 -18.68
N ASP A 161 1.23 10.60 -18.64
CA ASP A 161 1.77 11.51 -19.66
C ASP A 161 3.32 11.52 -19.65
N GLN A 162 3.93 11.23 -18.50
CA GLN A 162 5.38 11.25 -18.33
C GLN A 162 6.04 9.89 -18.60
N TYR A 163 5.38 8.78 -18.28
CA TYR A 163 5.97 7.44 -18.26
C TYR A 163 5.20 6.42 -19.14
N GLY A 164 4.03 6.78 -19.68
CA GLY A 164 3.15 5.91 -20.49
C GLY A 164 3.48 5.86 -21.98
#